data_1ff24387f5c632b02bd616539ee94aa6
#
_entry.id   1ff24387f5c632b02bd616539ee94aa6
#
_cell.length_a   1.000
_cell.length_b   1.000
_cell.length_c   1.000
_cell.angle_alpha   90.00
_cell.angle_beta   90.00
_cell.angle_gamma   90.00
#
_symmetry.space_group_name_H-M   'P 1'
#
loop_
_entity.id
_entity.type
_entity.pdbx_description
1 polymer ?
#
loop_
_entity_poly.entity_id
_entity_poly.type
_entity_poly.pdbx_seq_one_letter_code
_entity_poly.pdbx_strand_id
1 'polypeptide(L)'
;DQRTQDWTSLKSSRSPSFDIYDPASNAVIQQIRSGSSDFRALGGLASVNYKFLDRYIGSFNLRADGSSKFGANRRWGIFPSVSVGWRFSEEAMFKALKYLSDGKLRISYGQTGREPGNPYDRHAIYNTSNPSQYIDNPVIIPRQVQLDNLQWQTLSSWNLGMDIAFFNNNLSITAEVYRKLTQDLLWDRYRIPKSSGFTTLKWFNGGELENKGWELFVRANPIKKNNLSVNLSFNISQNI
;
A
#
# COMPACT_ATOMS: atom_id res chain seq x y z
N ASP A 1 14.88 -6.89 11.27
CA ASP A 1 15.88 -5.80 11.13
C ASP A 1 16.49 -5.85 9.73
N GLN A 2 16.48 -4.73 9.03
CA GLN A 2 17.19 -4.56 7.75
C GLN A 2 18.23 -3.47 7.90
N ARG A 3 19.47 -3.78 7.50
CA ARG A 3 20.57 -2.84 7.49
C ARG A 3 21.26 -2.86 6.13
N THR A 4 21.32 -1.71 5.47
CA THR A 4 22.02 -1.53 4.19
C THR A 4 23.18 -0.57 4.37
N GLN A 5 24.34 -0.89 3.83
CA GLN A 5 25.54 -0.03 3.83
C GLN A 5 26.04 0.15 2.41
N ASP A 6 26.14 1.39 1.97
CA ASP A 6 26.61 1.76 0.64
C ASP A 6 27.88 2.59 0.74
N TRP A 7 28.84 2.31 -0.11
CA TRP A 7 30.11 3.02 -0.20
C TRP A 7 30.34 3.51 -1.63
N THR A 8 30.59 4.78 -1.79
CA THR A 8 30.92 5.36 -3.09
C THR A 8 32.15 6.27 -2.94
N SER A 9 33.18 6.04 -3.73
CA SER A 9 34.33 6.93 -3.85
C SER A 9 34.45 7.43 -5.29
N LEU A 10 34.60 8.73 -5.46
CA LEU A 10 34.83 9.37 -6.74
C LEU A 10 36.26 9.99 -6.73
N LYS A 11 37.05 9.62 -7.72
CA LYS A 11 38.40 10.15 -7.93
C LYS A 11 38.43 10.97 -9.22
N SER A 12 39.17 12.03 -9.28
CA SER A 12 39.44 12.77 -10.51
C SER A 12 40.91 12.98 -10.74
N SER A 13 41.34 12.97 -12.00
CA SER A 13 42.68 13.35 -12.43
C SER A 13 42.73 14.86 -12.66
N ARG A 14 43.81 15.52 -12.21
CA ARG A 14 44.09 16.91 -12.55
C ARG A 14 45.00 17.05 -13.78
N SER A 15 45.52 15.96 -14.33
CA SER A 15 46.40 15.98 -15.48
C SER A 15 45.63 15.91 -16.78
N PRO A 16 45.70 16.91 -17.69
CA PRO A 16 45.01 16.89 -18.98
C PRO A 16 45.69 15.96 -20.01
N SER A 17 46.74 15.24 -19.64
CA SER A 17 47.53 14.45 -20.58
C SER A 17 47.28 12.95 -20.58
N PHE A 18 46.25 12.49 -19.91
CA PHE A 18 45.88 11.05 -19.89
C PHE A 18 44.51 10.82 -20.55
N ASP A 19 44.54 10.20 -21.72
CA ASP A 19 43.34 9.73 -22.44
C ASP A 19 42.70 8.48 -21.82
N ILE A 20 43.20 7.97 -20.70
CA ILE A 20 42.72 6.76 -20.05
C ILE A 20 41.97 7.13 -18.75
N TYR A 21 40.68 6.92 -18.75
CA TYR A 21 39.83 7.05 -17.59
C TYR A 21 39.94 5.81 -16.67
N ASP A 22 41.07 5.60 -16.06
CA ASP A 22 41.22 4.60 -15.00
C ASP A 22 41.02 5.25 -13.63
N PRO A 23 39.95 4.92 -12.89
CA PRO A 23 39.70 5.46 -11.56
C PRO A 23 40.81 5.14 -10.55
N ALA A 24 41.59 4.06 -10.80
CA ALA A 24 42.69 3.66 -9.93
C ALA A 24 43.93 4.55 -10.10
N SER A 25 44.11 5.22 -11.25
CA SER A 25 45.25 6.07 -11.56
C SER A 25 45.12 7.51 -11.03
N ASN A 26 43.96 7.91 -10.54
CA ASN A 26 43.66 9.27 -10.08
C ASN A 26 44.23 9.51 -8.68
N ALA A 27 45.07 10.55 -8.55
CA ALA A 27 45.76 10.88 -7.29
C ALA A 27 44.88 11.66 -6.29
N VAL A 28 43.77 12.25 -6.72
CA VAL A 28 42.92 13.11 -5.89
C VAL A 28 41.54 12.52 -5.71
N ILE A 29 41.20 12.21 -4.47
CA ILE A 29 39.83 11.80 -4.11
C ILE A 29 38.98 13.08 -4.03
N GLN A 30 38.01 13.23 -4.94
CA GLN A 30 37.10 14.38 -4.93
C GLN A 30 35.92 14.18 -3.97
N GLN A 31 35.44 12.97 -3.83
CA GLN A 31 34.29 12.68 -2.96
C GLN A 31 34.30 11.24 -2.45
N ILE A 32 34.14 11.08 -1.16
CA ILE A 32 33.81 9.79 -0.54
C ILE A 32 32.46 9.94 0.09
N ARG A 33 31.56 9.02 -0.24
CA ARG A 33 30.21 8.92 0.37
C ARG A 33 30.05 7.55 0.98
N SER A 34 29.49 7.51 2.18
CA SER A 34 29.00 6.28 2.80
C SER A 34 27.60 6.53 3.32
N GLY A 35 26.75 5.51 3.20
CA GLY A 35 25.38 5.54 3.69
C GLY A 35 25.07 4.27 4.47
N SER A 36 24.28 4.38 5.51
CA SER A 36 23.75 3.24 6.25
C SER A 36 22.28 3.50 6.52
N SER A 37 21.44 2.52 6.27
CA SER A 37 20.04 2.57 6.63
C SER A 37 19.65 1.37 7.49
N ASP A 38 18.89 1.62 8.54
CA ASP A 38 18.41 0.61 9.47
C ASP A 38 16.94 0.90 9.79
N PHE A 39 16.08 -0.12 9.66
CA PHE A 39 14.71 -0.02 10.12
C PHE A 39 14.24 -1.32 10.75
N ARG A 40 13.25 -1.20 11.64
CA ARG A 40 12.67 -2.32 12.36
C ARG A 40 11.17 -2.36 12.14
N ALA A 41 10.69 -3.54 11.78
CA ALA A 41 9.28 -3.82 11.67
C ALA A 41 8.95 -5.11 12.41
N LEU A 42 7.79 -5.14 13.05
CA LEU A 42 7.26 -6.31 13.73
C LEU A 42 5.77 -6.39 13.40
N GLY A 43 5.30 -7.58 13.01
CA GLY A 43 3.90 -7.79 12.69
C GLY A 43 3.38 -9.09 13.30
N GLY A 44 2.09 -9.08 13.67
CA GLY A 44 1.34 -10.24 14.11
C GLY A 44 0.05 -10.38 13.31
N LEU A 45 -0.35 -11.62 13.01
CA LEU A 45 -1.58 -11.95 12.30
C LEU A 45 -2.36 -13.02 13.06
N ALA A 46 -3.66 -12.77 13.27
CA ALA A 46 -4.61 -13.78 13.73
C ALA A 46 -5.71 -13.92 12.66
N SER A 47 -6.06 -15.16 12.32
CA SER A 47 -7.09 -15.46 11.33
C SER A 47 -8.02 -16.56 11.81
N VAL A 48 -9.33 -16.34 11.69
CA VAL A 48 -10.36 -17.32 11.99
C VAL A 48 -11.27 -17.43 10.77
N ASN A 49 -11.42 -18.65 10.27
CA ASN A 49 -12.34 -18.96 9.18
C ASN A 49 -13.36 -19.98 9.68
N TYR A 50 -14.63 -19.70 9.46
CA TYR A 50 -15.72 -20.54 9.89
C TYR A 50 -16.66 -20.82 8.71
N LYS A 51 -17.05 -22.08 8.57
CA LYS A 51 -17.99 -22.54 7.57
C LYS A 51 -19.04 -23.40 8.23
N PHE A 52 -20.31 -23.06 8.08
CA PHE A 52 -21.43 -23.76 8.66
C PHE A 52 -22.41 -24.22 7.59
N LEU A 53 -22.76 -25.52 7.63
CA LEU A 53 -23.68 -26.19 6.70
C LEU A 53 -23.36 -25.96 5.21
N ASP A 54 -22.12 -25.68 4.84
CA ASP A 54 -21.72 -25.30 3.49
C ASP A 54 -22.42 -24.06 2.90
N ARG A 55 -23.19 -23.34 3.73
CA ARG A 55 -24.02 -22.19 3.33
C ARG A 55 -23.53 -20.88 3.90
N TYR A 56 -23.12 -20.89 5.16
CA TYR A 56 -22.67 -19.68 5.88
C TYR A 56 -21.17 -19.73 6.03
N ILE A 57 -20.51 -18.73 5.48
CA ILE A 57 -19.04 -18.62 5.48
C ILE A 57 -18.69 -17.32 6.18
N GLY A 58 -17.86 -17.39 7.21
CA GLY A 58 -17.35 -16.23 7.92
C GLY A 58 -15.83 -16.25 7.94
N SER A 59 -15.21 -15.10 7.78
CA SER A 59 -13.79 -14.94 8.09
C SER A 59 -13.56 -13.68 8.90
N PHE A 60 -12.66 -13.77 9.86
CA PHE A 60 -12.17 -12.65 10.64
C PHE A 60 -10.64 -12.70 10.65
N ASN A 61 -10.01 -11.58 10.29
CA ASN A 61 -8.56 -11.44 10.37
C ASN A 61 -8.24 -10.17 11.13
N LEU A 62 -7.22 -10.25 11.97
CA LEU A 62 -6.66 -9.12 12.71
C LEU A 62 -5.17 -9.08 12.47
N ARG A 63 -4.69 -7.98 11.91
CA ARG A 63 -3.28 -7.73 11.70
C ARG A 63 -2.84 -6.54 12.55
N ALA A 64 -1.75 -6.70 13.26
CA ALA A 64 -1.10 -5.63 14.01
C ALA A 64 0.34 -5.48 13.50
N ASP A 65 0.69 -4.29 13.00
CA ASP A 65 2.02 -3.98 12.46
C ASP A 65 2.64 -2.81 13.22
N GLY A 66 3.89 -2.97 13.60
CA GLY A 66 4.70 -1.93 14.19
C GLY A 66 5.89 -1.60 13.29
N SER A 67 6.16 -0.30 13.08
CA SER A 67 7.27 0.15 12.24
C SER A 67 8.01 1.32 12.88
N SER A 68 9.35 1.26 12.81
CA SER A 68 10.23 2.34 13.28
C SER A 68 10.19 3.60 12.41
N LYS A 69 9.56 3.53 11.23
CA LYS A 69 9.39 4.65 10.30
C LYS A 69 8.42 5.72 10.82
N PHE A 70 7.58 5.38 11.79
CA PHE A 70 6.59 6.27 12.38
C PHE A 70 7.08 7.00 13.62
N GLY A 71 6.38 8.06 13.98
CA GLY A 71 6.58 8.79 15.22
C GLY A 71 6.53 7.89 16.45
N ALA A 72 7.20 8.29 17.52
CA ALA A 72 7.33 7.45 18.72
C ALA A 72 5.98 6.97 19.29
N ASN A 73 4.95 7.81 19.17
CA ASN A 73 3.62 7.58 19.73
C ASN A 73 2.66 6.85 18.78
N ARG A 74 3.03 6.61 17.51
CA ARG A 74 2.14 6.11 16.45
C ARG A 74 2.74 4.96 15.64
N ARG A 75 3.63 4.18 16.25
CA ARG A 75 4.35 3.09 15.56
C ARG A 75 3.47 1.91 15.19
N TRP A 76 2.41 1.67 15.98
CA TRP A 76 1.55 0.51 15.80
C TRP A 76 0.29 0.87 15.02
N GLY A 77 0.00 0.07 13.99
CA GLY A 77 -1.26 0.05 13.27
C GLY A 77 -1.99 -1.27 13.50
N ILE A 78 -3.31 -1.21 13.65
CA ILE A 78 -4.18 -2.38 13.80
C ILE A 78 -5.16 -2.38 12.62
N PHE A 79 -5.18 -3.48 11.88
CA PHE A 79 -5.93 -3.61 10.63
C PHE A 79 -6.86 -4.82 10.69
N PRO A 80 -8.10 -4.64 11.16
CA PRO A 80 -9.10 -5.69 11.17
C PRO A 80 -9.68 -5.90 9.77
N SER A 81 -10.09 -7.15 9.49
CA SER A 81 -10.96 -7.45 8.37
C SER A 81 -11.97 -8.54 8.72
N VAL A 82 -13.16 -8.40 8.19
CA VAL A 82 -14.26 -9.37 8.35
C VAL A 82 -14.94 -9.59 7.02
N SER A 83 -15.31 -10.83 6.72
CA SER A 83 -16.18 -11.13 5.61
C SER A 83 -17.22 -12.16 5.99
N VAL A 84 -18.41 -12.03 5.41
CA VAL A 84 -19.51 -12.95 5.54
C VAL A 84 -20.00 -13.30 4.14
N GLY A 85 -20.20 -14.59 3.89
CA GLY A 85 -20.77 -15.12 2.67
C GLY A 85 -21.95 -16.02 2.97
N TRP A 86 -23.04 -15.82 2.26
CA TRP A 86 -24.22 -16.67 2.30
C TRP A 86 -24.43 -17.31 0.95
N ARG A 87 -24.30 -18.64 0.90
CA ARG A 87 -24.56 -19.44 -0.29
C ARG A 87 -26.04 -19.83 -0.31
N PHE A 88 -26.87 -18.92 -0.79
CA PHE A 88 -28.32 -19.07 -0.77
C PHE A 88 -28.80 -20.19 -1.70
N SER A 89 -28.07 -20.57 -2.74
CA SER A 89 -28.39 -21.70 -3.61
C SER A 89 -28.52 -23.02 -2.86
N GLU A 90 -27.89 -23.17 -1.69
CA GLU A 90 -27.97 -24.37 -0.86
C GLU A 90 -29.19 -24.38 0.07
N GLU A 91 -29.97 -23.31 0.14
CA GLU A 91 -31.22 -23.28 0.90
C GLU A 91 -32.32 -24.06 0.21
N ALA A 92 -33.14 -24.70 1.02
CA ALA A 92 -34.23 -25.58 0.50
C ALA A 92 -35.17 -24.88 -0.47
N MET A 93 -35.47 -23.59 -0.21
CA MET A 93 -36.34 -22.78 -1.06
C MET A 93 -35.74 -22.49 -2.45
N PHE A 94 -34.41 -22.35 -2.56
CA PHE A 94 -33.73 -22.07 -3.83
C PHE A 94 -33.33 -23.34 -4.58
N LYS A 95 -33.18 -24.48 -3.92
CA LYS A 95 -32.96 -25.80 -4.56
C LYS A 95 -34.10 -26.21 -5.51
N ALA A 96 -35.29 -25.66 -5.32
CA ALA A 96 -36.42 -25.87 -6.23
C ALA A 96 -36.25 -25.15 -7.60
N LEU A 97 -35.35 -24.18 -7.69
CA LEU A 97 -35.08 -23.43 -8.93
C LEU A 97 -34.17 -24.22 -9.87
N LYS A 98 -34.77 -24.97 -10.79
CA LYS A 98 -34.11 -25.90 -11.72
C LYS A 98 -32.94 -25.29 -12.53
N TYR A 99 -32.98 -24.00 -12.78
CA TYR A 99 -31.96 -23.31 -13.60
C TYR A 99 -30.87 -22.66 -12.79
N LEU A 100 -31.04 -22.48 -11.48
CA LEU A 100 -30.02 -21.92 -10.58
C LEU A 100 -28.98 -22.99 -10.23
N SER A 101 -27.74 -22.79 -10.64
CA SER A 101 -26.65 -23.73 -10.38
C SER A 101 -25.86 -23.37 -9.12
N ASP A 102 -25.65 -22.08 -8.89
CA ASP A 102 -25.00 -21.55 -7.69
C ASP A 102 -25.45 -20.11 -7.43
N GLY A 103 -25.48 -19.72 -6.16
CA GLY A 103 -25.86 -18.37 -5.76
C GLY A 103 -25.26 -18.03 -4.43
N LYS A 104 -24.47 -16.95 -4.38
CA LYS A 104 -23.75 -16.48 -3.20
C LYS A 104 -23.86 -14.98 -3.05
N LEU A 105 -24.25 -14.54 -1.87
CA LEU A 105 -24.14 -13.15 -1.44
C LEU A 105 -22.93 -13.02 -0.51
N ARG A 106 -22.13 -11.95 -0.67
CA ARG A 106 -20.96 -11.69 0.17
C ARG A 106 -20.89 -10.23 0.56
N ILE A 107 -20.52 -9.99 1.81
CA ILE A 107 -20.20 -8.67 2.33
C ILE A 107 -18.84 -8.75 3.01
N SER A 108 -18.00 -7.75 2.81
CA SER A 108 -16.72 -7.67 3.48
C SER A 108 -16.38 -6.25 3.87
N TYR A 109 -15.65 -6.16 4.97
CA TYR A 109 -14.98 -4.95 5.44
C TYR A 109 -13.55 -5.28 5.75
N GLY A 110 -12.62 -4.39 5.38
CA GLY A 110 -11.22 -4.57 5.71
C GLY A 110 -10.48 -3.25 5.79
N GLN A 111 -9.47 -3.22 6.64
CA GLN A 111 -8.54 -2.11 6.74
C GLN A 111 -7.13 -2.54 6.37
N THR A 112 -6.40 -1.63 5.71
CA THR A 112 -4.97 -1.80 5.41
C THR A 112 -4.23 -0.50 5.71
N GLY A 113 -2.95 -0.63 6.09
CA GLY A 113 -2.08 0.50 6.38
C GLY A 113 -1.01 0.69 5.32
N ARG A 114 -0.62 1.95 5.11
CA ARG A 114 0.55 2.32 4.30
C ARG A 114 1.55 3.08 5.16
N GLU A 115 2.84 2.75 5.00
CA GLU A 115 3.96 3.41 5.68
C GLU A 115 4.73 4.34 4.74
N PRO A 116 5.51 5.33 5.27
CA PRO A 116 6.41 6.17 4.48
C PRO A 116 7.57 5.34 3.93
N GLY A 117 8.17 5.82 2.82
CA GLY A 117 9.20 5.07 2.09
C GLY A 117 10.52 4.92 2.84
N ASN A 118 11.00 6.01 3.47
CA ASN A 118 12.34 6.06 4.05
C ASN A 118 12.31 5.90 5.59
N PRO A 119 13.22 5.09 6.18
CA PRO A 119 13.29 4.87 7.63
C PRO A 119 13.54 6.13 8.47
N TYR A 120 14.19 7.13 7.91
CA TYR A 120 14.61 8.34 8.66
C TYR A 120 13.76 9.57 8.41
N ASP A 121 12.72 9.47 7.60
CA ASP A 121 11.88 10.61 7.21
C ASP A 121 11.16 11.28 8.40
N ARG A 122 11.01 10.60 9.53
CA ARG A 122 10.42 11.16 10.75
C ARG A 122 11.40 11.97 11.61
N HIS A 123 12.72 11.83 11.39
CA HIS A 123 13.73 12.44 12.24
C HIS A 123 14.04 13.89 11.83
N ALA A 124 14.47 14.70 12.81
CA ALA A 124 15.08 15.98 12.52
C ALA A 124 16.39 15.77 11.75
N ILE A 125 16.58 16.53 10.68
CA ILE A 125 17.79 16.50 9.87
C ILE A 125 18.43 17.89 9.89
N TYR A 126 19.73 17.90 10.08
CA TYR A 126 20.55 19.10 10.08
C TYR A 126 21.55 19.03 8.93
N ASN A 127 21.80 20.16 8.29
CA ASN A 127 22.82 20.29 7.26
C ASN A 127 24.06 20.92 7.86
N THR A 128 25.17 20.22 7.75
CA THR A 128 26.50 20.69 8.23
C THR A 128 27.43 21.02 7.08
N SER A 129 27.00 20.77 5.82
CA SER A 129 27.84 21.04 4.65
C SER A 129 27.68 22.47 4.18
N ASN A 130 28.83 23.10 3.94
CA ASN A 130 29.00 24.39 3.31
C ASN A 130 28.12 24.59 2.04
N PRO A 131 27.42 25.76 1.83
CA PRO A 131 28.13 27.06 1.85
C PRO A 131 27.70 28.02 2.98
N SER A 132 27.03 27.54 4.01
CA SER A 132 26.63 28.44 5.09
C SER A 132 27.74 28.62 6.09
N GLN A 133 28.49 29.71 5.93
CA GLN A 133 29.51 30.15 6.89
C GLN A 133 29.00 31.42 7.56
N TYR A 134 29.20 31.49 8.87
CA TYR A 134 29.03 32.73 9.63
C TYR A 134 30.39 33.11 10.19
N ILE A 135 30.98 34.20 9.66
CA ILE A 135 32.31 34.69 10.05
C ILE A 135 33.33 33.53 10.04
N ASP A 136 33.50 32.86 8.87
CA ASP A 136 34.42 31.73 8.63
C ASP A 136 34.19 30.47 9.47
N ASN A 137 33.11 30.39 10.24
CA ASN A 137 32.73 29.20 11.00
C ASN A 137 31.63 28.41 10.32
N PRO A 138 31.73 27.06 10.29
CA PRO A 138 30.66 26.23 9.78
C PRO A 138 29.42 26.33 10.66
N VAL A 139 28.24 26.49 10.06
CA VAL A 139 26.95 26.56 10.76
C VAL A 139 26.16 25.29 10.55
N ILE A 140 25.49 24.87 11.61
CA ILE A 140 24.50 23.78 11.56
C ILE A 140 23.12 24.39 11.31
N ILE A 141 22.53 24.05 10.16
CA ILE A 141 21.21 24.56 9.77
C ILE A 141 20.19 23.43 9.85
N PRO A 142 19.08 23.59 10.57
CA PRO A 142 18.00 22.62 10.57
C PRO A 142 17.36 22.57 9.18
N ARG A 143 17.23 21.35 8.62
CA ARG A 143 16.67 21.11 7.29
C ARG A 143 15.28 20.48 7.36
N GLN A 144 15.04 19.67 8.37
CA GLN A 144 13.81 18.92 8.54
C GLN A 144 13.39 18.88 10.00
N VAL A 145 12.11 19.09 10.24
CA VAL A 145 11.48 18.97 11.56
C VAL A 145 11.26 17.51 11.91
N GLN A 146 11.42 17.18 13.19
CA GLN A 146 11.03 15.87 13.72
C GLN A 146 9.49 15.70 13.68
N LEU A 147 9.04 14.52 13.25
CA LEU A 147 7.62 14.19 13.07
C LEU A 147 7.20 13.10 14.08
N ASP A 148 6.97 13.49 15.33
CA ASP A 148 6.62 12.56 16.41
C ASP A 148 5.22 11.95 16.28
N ASN A 149 4.33 12.63 15.57
CA ASN A 149 2.94 12.22 15.36
C ASN A 149 2.69 11.60 13.97
N LEU A 150 3.76 11.34 13.20
CA LEU A 150 3.62 10.68 11.90
C LEU A 150 3.01 9.29 12.11
N GLN A 151 1.88 9.04 11.45
CA GLN A 151 1.06 7.84 11.62
C GLN A 151 0.75 7.13 10.32
N TRP A 152 0.18 5.94 10.43
CA TRP A 152 -0.26 5.13 9.31
C TRP A 152 -1.35 5.82 8.49
N GLN A 153 -1.19 5.84 7.18
CA GLN A 153 -2.30 6.10 6.28
C GLN A 153 -3.16 4.85 6.25
N THR A 154 -4.46 4.98 6.49
CA THR A 154 -5.39 3.86 6.58
C THR A 154 -6.34 3.84 5.39
N LEU A 155 -6.45 2.71 4.73
CA LEU A 155 -7.48 2.43 3.73
C LEU A 155 -8.53 1.49 4.31
N SER A 156 -9.76 1.97 4.46
CA SER A 156 -10.93 1.18 4.82
C SER A 156 -11.73 0.85 3.56
N SER A 157 -12.06 -0.42 3.37
CA SER A 157 -12.79 -0.89 2.19
C SER A 157 -14.02 -1.69 2.59
N TRP A 158 -15.20 -1.28 2.09
CA TRP A 158 -16.44 -2.03 2.11
C TRP A 158 -16.74 -2.60 0.73
N ASN A 159 -17.20 -3.83 0.70
CA ASN A 159 -17.55 -4.50 -0.53
C ASN A 159 -18.79 -5.36 -0.31
N LEU A 160 -19.79 -5.22 -1.19
CA LEU A 160 -20.96 -6.08 -1.28
C LEU A 160 -20.97 -6.70 -2.67
N GLY A 161 -20.95 -8.03 -2.73
CA GLY A 161 -20.91 -8.79 -3.97
C GLY A 161 -21.98 -9.86 -4.02
N MET A 162 -22.49 -10.12 -5.22
CA MET A 162 -23.42 -11.18 -5.52
C MET A 162 -22.92 -11.99 -6.72
N ASP A 163 -22.77 -13.28 -6.53
CA ASP A 163 -22.36 -14.24 -7.55
C ASP A 163 -23.53 -15.17 -7.82
N ILE A 164 -23.99 -15.26 -9.07
CA ILE A 164 -25.08 -16.14 -9.48
C ILE A 164 -24.64 -16.92 -10.71
N ALA A 165 -24.90 -18.23 -10.72
CA ALA A 165 -24.66 -19.08 -11.87
C ALA A 165 -25.93 -19.86 -12.26
N PHE A 166 -26.15 -19.98 -13.55
CA PHE A 166 -27.30 -20.64 -14.16
C PHE A 166 -26.86 -21.73 -15.15
N PHE A 167 -27.76 -22.65 -15.46
CA PHE A 167 -27.64 -23.65 -16.52
C PHE A 167 -26.35 -24.50 -16.38
N ASN A 168 -26.13 -25.11 -15.21
CA ASN A 168 -24.94 -25.89 -14.91
C ASN A 168 -23.63 -25.07 -15.09
N ASN A 169 -23.67 -23.84 -14.59
CA ASN A 169 -22.56 -22.86 -14.67
C ASN A 169 -22.21 -22.39 -16.12
N ASN A 170 -23.12 -22.57 -17.07
CA ASN A 170 -22.92 -22.06 -18.42
C ASN A 170 -23.11 -20.53 -18.52
N LEU A 171 -23.85 -19.93 -17.60
CA LEU A 171 -23.98 -18.49 -17.45
C LEU A 171 -23.64 -18.12 -16.01
N SER A 172 -22.67 -17.23 -15.81
CA SER A 172 -22.35 -16.67 -14.51
C SER A 172 -22.37 -15.14 -14.56
N ILE A 173 -22.94 -14.56 -13.51
CA ILE A 173 -23.08 -13.11 -13.33
C ILE A 173 -22.50 -12.78 -11.96
N THR A 174 -21.53 -11.88 -11.92
CA THR A 174 -20.99 -11.29 -10.69
C THR A 174 -21.30 -9.81 -10.70
N ALA A 175 -21.99 -9.34 -9.68
CA ALA A 175 -22.23 -7.92 -9.44
C ALA A 175 -21.59 -7.50 -8.13
N GLU A 176 -20.93 -6.34 -8.12
CA GLU A 176 -20.19 -5.86 -6.97
C GLU A 176 -20.36 -4.36 -6.82
N VAL A 177 -20.54 -3.90 -5.58
CA VAL A 177 -20.47 -2.48 -5.21
C VAL A 177 -19.47 -2.31 -4.11
N TYR A 178 -18.67 -1.24 -4.20
CA TYR A 178 -17.60 -0.99 -3.25
C TYR A 178 -17.52 0.48 -2.83
N ARG A 179 -16.97 0.68 -1.66
CA ARG A 179 -16.59 1.98 -1.11
C ARG A 179 -15.23 1.85 -0.44
N LYS A 180 -14.26 2.64 -0.89
CA LYS A 180 -12.90 2.71 -0.34
C LYS A 180 -12.68 4.11 0.20
N LEU A 181 -12.33 4.20 1.47
CA LEU A 181 -12.01 5.46 2.14
C LEU A 181 -10.57 5.41 2.63
N THR A 182 -9.73 6.26 2.07
CA THR A 182 -8.36 6.47 2.53
C THR A 182 -8.33 7.67 3.45
N GLN A 183 -7.85 7.47 4.68
CA GLN A 183 -7.71 8.51 5.71
C GLN A 183 -6.24 8.71 6.06
N ASP A 184 -5.93 9.88 6.63
CA ASP A 184 -4.57 10.24 7.04
C ASP A 184 -3.56 10.11 5.89
N LEU A 185 -3.94 10.61 4.71
CA LEU A 185 -3.09 10.57 3.51
C LEU A 185 -1.68 11.05 3.84
N LEU A 186 -0.68 10.28 3.42
CA LEU A 186 0.72 10.63 3.55
C LEU A 186 1.15 11.54 2.39
N TRP A 187 1.22 12.85 2.66
CA TRP A 187 1.69 13.87 1.72
C TRP A 187 3.19 14.04 1.84
N ASP A 188 3.93 13.79 0.76
CA ASP A 188 5.36 14.07 0.68
C ASP A 188 5.59 15.57 0.42
N ARG A 189 6.52 16.16 1.17
CA ARG A 189 6.93 17.57 1.04
C ARG A 189 5.76 18.56 1.12
N TYR A 190 4.97 18.44 2.16
CA TYR A 190 3.89 19.37 2.44
C TYR A 190 4.43 20.77 2.76
N ARG A 191 3.98 21.79 2.02
CA ARG A 191 4.43 23.19 2.20
C ARG A 191 3.86 23.79 3.46
N ILE A 192 4.71 24.48 4.22
CA ILE A 192 4.34 25.20 5.45
C ILE A 192 4.81 26.65 5.38
N PRO A 193 4.19 27.56 6.19
CA PRO A 193 4.60 28.96 6.25
C PRO A 193 6.06 29.09 6.63
N LYS A 194 6.80 29.97 5.93
CA LYS A 194 8.22 30.22 6.18
C LYS A 194 8.50 30.82 7.57
N SER A 195 7.51 31.39 8.22
CA SER A 195 7.58 31.87 9.60
C SER A 195 7.90 30.78 10.63
N SER A 196 7.69 29.51 10.28
CA SER A 196 8.09 28.35 11.10
C SER A 196 9.59 28.07 11.07
N GLY A 197 10.37 28.74 10.23
CA GLY A 197 11.79 28.45 9.98
C GLY A 197 12.03 27.32 8.95
N PHE A 198 10.98 26.72 8.44
CA PHE A 198 11.03 25.65 7.44
C PHE A 198 10.14 25.98 6.23
N THR A 199 10.41 25.35 5.11
CA THR A 199 9.59 25.51 3.90
C THR A 199 8.64 24.35 3.66
N THR A 200 9.00 23.17 4.15
CA THR A 200 8.24 21.92 3.94
C THR A 200 8.38 21.00 5.14
N LEU A 201 7.31 20.24 5.40
CA LEU A 201 7.38 19.01 6.19
C LEU A 201 7.67 17.85 5.24
N LYS A 202 8.54 16.92 5.65
CA LYS A 202 8.85 15.75 4.81
C LYS A 202 7.62 14.89 4.58
N TRP A 203 6.84 14.65 5.64
CA TRP A 203 5.54 13.98 5.59
C TRP A 203 4.51 14.74 6.42
N PHE A 204 3.30 14.71 5.95
CA PHE A 204 2.13 15.23 6.65
C PHE A 204 0.98 14.25 6.48
N ASN A 205 0.37 13.83 7.59
CA ASN A 205 -0.86 13.06 7.57
C ASN A 205 -2.04 14.02 7.53
N GLY A 206 -2.90 13.90 6.53
CA GLY A 206 -4.10 14.72 6.45
C GLY A 206 -4.88 14.54 5.19
N GLY A 207 -6.17 14.88 5.28
CA GLY A 207 -7.11 14.71 4.22
C GLY A 207 -7.64 13.28 4.09
N GLU A 208 -8.70 13.16 3.29
CA GLU A 208 -9.38 11.92 2.99
C GLU A 208 -9.59 11.79 1.50
N LEU A 209 -9.57 10.58 0.99
CA LEU A 209 -9.91 10.24 -0.38
C LEU A 209 -10.95 9.13 -0.39
N GLU A 210 -12.11 9.42 -0.92
CA GLU A 210 -13.16 8.44 -1.12
C GLU A 210 -13.21 8.00 -2.58
N ASN A 211 -13.34 6.68 -2.78
CA ASN A 211 -13.57 6.06 -4.08
C ASN A 211 -14.69 5.03 -3.91
N LYS A 212 -15.76 5.16 -4.67
CA LYS A 212 -16.89 4.25 -4.68
C LYS A 212 -17.32 3.93 -6.11
N GLY A 213 -17.88 2.76 -6.29
CA GLY A 213 -18.29 2.34 -7.61
C GLY A 213 -18.99 1.00 -7.61
N TRP A 214 -19.30 0.54 -8.82
CA TRP A 214 -19.86 -0.77 -9.05
C TRP A 214 -19.21 -1.45 -10.25
N GLU A 215 -19.26 -2.79 -10.23
CA GLU A 215 -18.73 -3.64 -11.29
C GLU A 215 -19.74 -4.74 -11.61
N LEU A 216 -19.91 -5.04 -12.90
CA LEU A 216 -20.72 -6.15 -13.39
C LEU A 216 -19.87 -6.99 -14.35
N PHE A 217 -19.76 -8.26 -14.04
CA PHE A 217 -19.07 -9.23 -14.87
C PHE A 217 -20.04 -10.34 -15.28
N VAL A 218 -20.15 -10.61 -16.58
CA VAL A 218 -20.98 -11.67 -17.13
C VAL A 218 -20.08 -12.60 -17.93
N ARG A 219 -20.19 -13.90 -17.66
CA ARG A 219 -19.54 -14.95 -18.43
C ARG A 219 -20.58 -15.93 -18.94
N ALA A 220 -20.52 -16.28 -20.21
CA ALA A 220 -21.39 -17.27 -20.83
C ALA A 220 -20.57 -18.30 -21.62
N ASN A 221 -20.95 -19.56 -21.50
CA ASN A 221 -20.40 -20.69 -22.26
C ASN A 221 -21.52 -21.32 -23.10
N PRO A 222 -21.96 -20.66 -24.19
CA PRO A 222 -23.13 -21.09 -24.94
C PRO A 222 -22.93 -22.42 -25.68
N ILE A 223 -21.70 -22.78 -25.99
CA ILE A 223 -21.40 -24.03 -26.69
C ILE A 223 -20.27 -24.72 -25.93
N LYS A 224 -20.57 -25.94 -25.47
CA LYS A 224 -19.57 -26.81 -24.83
C LYS A 224 -19.79 -28.24 -25.39
N LYS A 225 -19.08 -28.55 -26.49
CA LYS A 225 -19.04 -29.87 -27.13
C LYS A 225 -17.61 -30.41 -27.11
N ASN A 226 -17.42 -31.72 -27.35
CA ASN A 226 -16.09 -32.38 -27.29
C ASN A 226 -15.00 -31.68 -28.12
N ASN A 227 -15.36 -31.07 -29.26
CA ASN A 227 -14.40 -30.46 -30.19
C ASN A 227 -14.58 -28.93 -30.31
N LEU A 228 -15.55 -28.33 -29.63
CA LEU A 228 -15.83 -26.88 -29.72
C LEU A 228 -16.32 -26.35 -28.38
N SER A 229 -15.62 -25.36 -27.87
CA SER A 229 -16.03 -24.60 -26.69
C SER A 229 -15.99 -23.10 -27.01
N VAL A 230 -17.08 -22.40 -26.77
CA VAL A 230 -17.17 -20.95 -26.95
C VAL A 230 -17.38 -20.30 -25.59
N ASN A 231 -16.42 -19.44 -25.19
CA ASN A 231 -16.49 -18.68 -23.95
C ASN A 231 -16.62 -17.19 -24.29
N LEU A 232 -17.66 -16.56 -23.78
CA LEU A 232 -17.91 -15.13 -23.92
C LEU A 232 -17.80 -14.48 -22.54
N SER A 233 -17.15 -13.32 -22.46
CA SER A 233 -17.09 -12.54 -21.22
C SER A 233 -17.33 -11.07 -21.51
N PHE A 234 -18.08 -10.42 -20.63
CA PHE A 234 -18.38 -9.01 -20.67
C PHE A 234 -18.13 -8.41 -19.29
N ASN A 235 -17.47 -7.26 -19.25
CA ASN A 235 -17.20 -6.51 -18.02
C ASN A 235 -17.57 -5.05 -18.22
N ILE A 236 -18.26 -4.46 -17.26
CA ILE A 236 -18.55 -3.04 -17.17
C ILE A 236 -18.38 -2.58 -15.74
N SER A 237 -17.75 -1.42 -15.55
CA SER A 237 -17.52 -0.82 -14.24
C SER A 237 -17.64 0.69 -14.31
N GLN A 238 -18.00 1.30 -13.18
CA GLN A 238 -18.05 2.77 -13.03
C GLN A 238 -17.56 3.16 -11.64
N ASN A 239 -16.62 4.11 -11.61
CA ASN A 239 -16.28 4.88 -10.43
C ASN A 239 -17.15 6.13 -10.35
N ILE A 240 -17.58 6.48 -9.13
CA ILE A 240 -18.48 7.61 -8.84
C ILE A 240 -17.77 8.57 -7.89
#